data_a5af860c135a83b483ad46c95ed66a1a
#
_entry.id   a5af860c135a83b483ad46c95ed66a1a
#
_cell.length_a   1.000
_cell.length_b   1.000
_cell.length_c   1.000
_cell.angle_alpha   90.00
_cell.angle_beta   90.00
_cell.angle_gamma   90.00
#
_symmetry.space_group_name_H-M   'P 1'
#
loop_
_entity.id
_entity.type
_entity.pdbx_description
1 polymer ?
#
loop_
_entity_poly.entity_id
_entity_poly.type
_entity_poly.pdbx_seq_one_letter_code
_entity_poly.pdbx_strand_id
1 'polypeptide(L)'
;MSVFDKHREQLELHETMMGLSRGRLAVALDLLTDALAMVGQHGVYCQSTRTPGKPTLDIALVIEQIGDAKELLQTVMESERP
;
A
#
# COMPACT_ATOMS: atom_id res chain seq x y z
N MET A 1 -10.45 6.55 -11.13
CA MET A 1 -10.22 7.24 -9.85
C MET A 1 -8.73 7.40 -9.61
N SER A 2 -8.30 8.60 -9.27
CA SER A 2 -6.89 8.81 -8.97
C SER A 2 -6.54 8.26 -7.57
N VAL A 3 -5.26 7.99 -7.34
CA VAL A 3 -4.77 7.53 -6.04
C VAL A 3 -5.08 8.57 -4.95
N PHE A 4 -5.10 9.84 -5.29
CA PHE A 4 -5.40 10.92 -4.34
C PHE A 4 -6.85 10.89 -3.87
N ASP A 5 -7.78 10.61 -4.76
CA ASP A 5 -9.20 10.48 -4.40
C ASP A 5 -9.45 9.23 -3.57
N LYS A 6 -8.81 8.14 -3.94
CA LYS A 6 -8.98 6.84 -3.31
C LYS A 6 -8.49 6.82 -1.86
N HIS A 7 -7.40 7.53 -1.58
CA HIS A 7 -6.79 7.57 -0.26
C HIS A 7 -6.86 8.95 0.39
N ARG A 8 -7.87 9.73 0.03
CA ARG A 8 -8.00 11.13 0.47
C ARG A 8 -7.89 11.31 1.98
N GLU A 9 -8.65 10.57 2.75
CA GLU A 9 -8.66 10.73 4.20
C GLU A 9 -7.30 10.47 4.84
N GLN A 10 -6.66 9.39 4.44
CA GLN A 10 -5.34 9.04 4.94
C GLN A 10 -4.30 10.07 4.53
N LEU A 11 -4.36 10.53 3.28
CA LEU A 11 -3.45 11.55 2.77
C LEU A 11 -3.61 12.86 3.52
N GLU A 12 -4.84 13.33 3.70
CA GLU A 12 -5.10 14.56 4.42
C GLU A 12 -4.56 14.50 5.85
N LEU A 13 -4.80 13.39 6.55
CA LEU A 13 -4.33 13.22 7.92
C LEU A 13 -2.80 13.26 7.99
N HIS A 14 -2.13 12.45 7.18
CA HIS A 14 -0.67 12.35 7.22
C HIS A 14 0.01 13.61 6.70
N GLU A 15 -0.54 14.24 5.67
CA GLU A 15 -0.01 15.50 5.13
C GLU A 15 -0.13 16.63 6.15
N THR A 16 -1.23 16.69 6.90
CA THR A 16 -1.43 17.68 7.96
C THR A 16 -0.41 17.51 9.07
N MET A 17 -0.10 16.27 9.44
CA MET A 17 0.80 15.96 10.54
C MET A 17 2.28 16.06 10.17
N MET A 18 2.64 15.69 8.95
CA MET A 18 4.03 15.48 8.54
C MET A 18 4.50 16.37 7.40
N GLY A 19 3.58 17.06 6.73
CA GLY A 19 3.86 17.79 5.50
C GLY A 19 3.52 16.95 4.27
N LEU A 20 3.51 17.58 3.11
CA LEU A 20 3.02 16.99 1.86
C LEU A 20 3.81 15.75 1.45
N SER A 21 5.12 15.88 1.33
CA SER A 21 5.96 14.77 0.85
C SER A 21 6.02 13.62 1.84
N ARG A 22 6.24 13.92 3.12
CA ARG A 22 6.30 12.89 4.16
C ARG A 22 4.96 12.20 4.37
N GLY A 23 3.87 12.95 4.26
CA GLY A 23 2.53 12.38 4.36
C GLY A 23 2.26 11.37 3.26
N ARG A 24 2.63 11.70 2.04
CA ARG A 24 2.50 10.78 0.90
C ARG A 24 3.39 9.54 1.07
N LEU A 25 4.61 9.72 1.56
CA LEU A 25 5.51 8.59 1.85
C LEU A 25 4.93 7.67 2.92
N ALA A 26 4.34 8.25 3.97
CA ALA A 26 3.73 7.47 5.03
C ALA A 26 2.57 6.61 4.52
N VAL A 27 1.70 7.18 3.69
CA VAL A 27 0.59 6.42 3.09
C VAL A 27 1.11 5.33 2.16
N ALA A 28 2.11 5.65 1.33
CA ALA A 28 2.74 4.65 0.45
C ALA A 28 3.34 3.50 1.26
N LEU A 29 4.01 3.81 2.36
CA LEU A 29 4.60 2.79 3.23
C LEU A 29 3.52 1.91 3.87
N ASP A 30 2.41 2.49 4.31
CA ASP A 30 1.29 1.75 4.86
C ASP A 30 0.69 0.78 3.83
N LEU A 31 0.52 1.24 2.60
CA LEU A 31 0.01 0.39 1.51
C LEU A 31 0.95 -0.78 1.21
N LEU A 32 2.25 -0.51 1.18
CA LEU A 32 3.25 -1.56 0.96
C LEU A 32 3.30 -2.55 2.13
N THR A 33 3.18 -2.03 3.35
CA THR A 33 3.16 -2.86 4.56
C THR A 33 1.95 -3.80 4.55
N ASP A 34 0.77 -3.28 4.19
CA ASP A 34 -0.44 -4.09 4.10
C ASP A 34 -0.31 -5.17 3.01
N ALA A 35 0.22 -4.80 1.85
CA ALA A 35 0.44 -5.75 0.75
C ALA A 35 1.40 -6.86 1.18
N LEU A 36 2.50 -6.49 1.82
CA LEU A 36 3.49 -7.44 2.33
C LEU A 36 2.88 -8.38 3.38
N ALA A 37 2.07 -7.83 4.28
CA ALA A 37 1.40 -8.62 5.31
C ALA A 37 0.44 -9.64 4.70
N MET A 38 -0.31 -9.28 3.68
CA MET A 38 -1.21 -10.20 2.99
C MET A 38 -0.45 -11.36 2.36
N VAL A 39 0.64 -11.06 1.66
CA VAL A 39 1.48 -12.08 1.02
C VAL A 39 2.14 -12.96 2.07
N GLY A 40 2.68 -12.36 3.12
CA GLY A 40 3.35 -13.08 4.20
C GLY A 40 2.41 -14.01 4.95
N GLN A 41 1.23 -13.55 5.30
CA GLN A 41 0.22 -14.37 5.98
C GLN A 41 -0.24 -15.54 5.11
N HIS A 42 -0.44 -15.30 3.83
CA HIS A 42 -0.80 -16.36 2.89
C HIS A 42 0.30 -17.42 2.79
N GLY A 43 1.57 -16.99 2.72
CA GLY A 43 2.71 -17.92 2.69
C GLY A 43 2.81 -18.75 3.94
N VAL A 44 2.65 -18.14 5.12
CA VAL A 44 2.66 -18.87 6.41
C VAL A 44 1.51 -19.86 6.46
N TYR A 45 0.32 -19.45 6.04
CA TYR A 45 -0.85 -20.34 6.01
C TYR A 45 -0.57 -21.58 5.13
N CYS A 46 -0.04 -21.35 3.93
CA CYS A 46 0.26 -22.44 3.01
C CYS A 46 1.31 -23.42 3.55
N GLN A 47 2.23 -22.94 4.36
CA GLN A 47 3.24 -23.78 4.99
C GLN A 47 2.71 -24.54 6.22
N SER A 48 1.83 -23.90 6.98
CA SER A 48 1.34 -24.43 8.25
C SER A 48 0.19 -25.40 8.12
N THR A 49 -0.63 -25.27 7.08
CA THR A 49 -1.84 -26.06 6.94
C THR A 49 -1.77 -26.92 5.69
N ARG A 50 -2.05 -28.22 5.88
CA ARG A 50 -2.16 -29.18 4.77
C ARG A 50 -3.61 -29.43 4.40
N THR A 51 -4.52 -28.61 4.90
CA THR A 51 -5.95 -28.79 4.67
C THR A 51 -6.36 -28.28 3.30
N PRO A 52 -7.23 -29.00 2.58
CA PRO A 52 -7.86 -28.46 1.38
C PRO A 52 -8.78 -27.29 1.77
N GLY A 53 -8.91 -26.32 0.89
CA GLY A 53 -9.73 -25.13 1.15
C GLY A 53 -8.92 -23.94 1.67
N LYS A 54 -7.72 -23.79 1.18
CA LYS A 54 -6.85 -22.63 1.51
C LYS A 54 -7.55 -21.32 1.16
N PRO A 55 -7.41 -20.27 2.00
CA PRO A 55 -7.82 -18.94 1.57
C PRO A 55 -7.00 -18.54 0.35
N THR A 56 -7.67 -18.04 -0.66
CA THR A 56 -7.00 -17.50 -1.84
C THR A 56 -6.44 -16.14 -1.52
N LEU A 57 -5.18 -15.94 -1.90
CA LEU A 57 -4.59 -14.60 -1.86
C LEU A 57 -5.29 -13.71 -2.90
N ASP A 58 -5.76 -12.56 -2.47
CA ASP A 58 -6.33 -11.58 -3.40
C ASP A 58 -5.18 -10.83 -4.09
N ILE A 59 -4.68 -11.42 -5.16
CA ILE A 59 -3.57 -10.88 -5.93
C ILE A 59 -3.94 -9.54 -6.55
N ALA A 60 -5.19 -9.37 -6.98
CA ALA A 60 -5.65 -8.11 -7.57
C ALA A 60 -5.53 -6.97 -6.55
N LEU A 61 -5.93 -7.21 -5.30
CA LEU A 61 -5.81 -6.21 -4.24
C LEU A 61 -4.34 -5.89 -3.93
N VAL A 62 -3.49 -6.91 -3.86
CA VAL A 62 -2.05 -6.72 -3.62
C VAL A 62 -1.43 -5.86 -4.72
N ILE A 63 -1.71 -6.17 -5.98
CA ILE A 63 -1.20 -5.42 -7.12
C ILE A 63 -1.71 -3.97 -7.08
N GLU A 64 -2.98 -3.79 -6.76
CA GLU A 64 -3.59 -2.46 -6.65
C GLU A 64 -2.90 -1.61 -5.58
N GLN A 65 -2.67 -2.17 -4.40
CA GLN A 65 -2.00 -1.45 -3.31
C GLN A 65 -0.55 -1.10 -3.65
N ILE A 66 0.17 -2.01 -4.26
CA ILE A 66 1.54 -1.76 -4.70
C ILE A 66 1.56 -0.68 -5.78
N GLY A 67 0.63 -0.74 -6.73
CA GLY A 67 0.49 0.27 -7.78
C GLY A 67 0.18 1.65 -7.22
N ASP A 68 -0.73 1.74 -6.26
CA ASP A 68 -1.08 2.99 -5.59
C ASP A 68 0.12 3.57 -4.84
N ALA A 69 0.86 2.72 -4.12
CA ALA A 69 2.07 3.14 -3.43
C ALA A 69 3.12 3.68 -4.41
N LYS A 70 3.29 3.01 -5.54
CA LYS A 70 4.21 3.44 -6.59
C LYS A 70 3.83 4.82 -7.13
N GLU A 71 2.55 5.06 -7.39
CA GLU A 71 2.10 6.37 -7.86
C GLU A 71 2.40 7.47 -6.84
N LEU A 72 2.13 7.22 -5.57
CA LEU A 72 2.44 8.18 -4.51
C LEU A 72 3.94 8.47 -4.44
N LEU A 73 4.77 7.46 -4.51
CA LEU A 73 6.22 7.62 -4.51
C LEU A 73 6.69 8.42 -5.71
N GLN A 74 6.11 8.20 -6.89
CA GLN A 74 6.43 8.98 -8.08
C GLN A 74 6.08 10.45 -7.91
N THR A 75 4.93 10.77 -7.30
CA THR A 75 4.55 12.17 -7.06
C THR A 75 5.51 12.86 -6.09
N VAL A 76 6.01 12.15 -5.08
CA VAL A 76 7.00 12.69 -4.15
C VAL A 76 8.30 12.98 -4.87
N MET A 77 8.77 12.04 -5.67
CA MET A 77 10.02 12.22 -6.44
C MET A 77 9.91 13.40 -7.40
N GLU A 78 8.78 13.56 -8.06
CA GLU A 78 8.57 14.68 -8.96
C GLU A 78 8.55 16.02 -8.22
N SER A 79 7.93 16.07 -7.04
CA SER A 79 7.85 17.31 -6.26
C SER A 79 9.18 17.72 -5.65
N GLU A 80 10.13 16.80 -5.49
CA GLU A 80 11.46 17.07 -4.94
C GLU A 80 12.51 17.36 -6.01
N ARG A 81 12.12 17.38 -7.27
CA ARG A 81 13.02 17.77 -8.35
C ARG A 81 13.42 19.22 -8.19
N PRO A 82 14.73 19.54 -8.32
CA PRO A 82 15.18 20.94 -8.32
C PRO A 82 14.71 21.69 -9.56
#